data_c9275ddade1989b3f2fdff9f6c056685
#
_entry.id   c9275ddade1989b3f2fdff9f6c056685
#
_cell.length_a   1.000
_cell.length_b   1.000
_cell.length_c   1.000
_cell.angle_alpha   90.00
_cell.angle_beta   90.00
_cell.angle_gamma   90.00
#
_symmetry.space_group_name_H-M   'P 1'
#
loop_
_entity.id
_entity.type
_entity.pdbx_description
1 polymer ?
#
loop_
_entity_poly.entity_id
_entity_poly.type
_entity_poly.pdbx_seq_one_letter_code
_entity_poly.pdbx_strand_id
1 'polypeptide(L)'
;MPNASAKKPALVYLCQRLPYPPTTGERIPSFNFLRHLTTRYRVFLGTFSDQPGDAADIDALRKMVSGLYVATLRKPQAYLRAFPRWLAGEPISYALFRDSGLSAWLDRLDREEHPEALFVFSSNVSTYAVDHFRRPAGQEPFRFLHFCDVDSEKFAAYAQSARGLKRLIFQIEARRVQREEQRLTDGANAVALISQEEAALLRSGLTRHADRVVTLPNGVDSQRFDRRLHPTAPFAGQGATFVFTGAMDYPPNVQAVTWFVQSVLPGIRAHIPHAQFYIVGTRPTPEVQALESRDGVVVTGAVESTAAYMAHAQVAVAPLQVARGVQNKVLEAMAMELPVVVTSGAMTGIAAAPGEHLELAEGADDWVKRCIALIEQPERAQRMGLAARALVCEHYNWNAQFELLDRYMQTSRHGAHTPTA
;
A
#
# COMPACT_ATOMS: atom_id res chain seq x y z
N MET A 1 -5.70 30.15 -35.18
CA MET A 1 -5.51 28.75 -35.56
C MET A 1 -5.23 27.97 -34.28
N PRO A 2 -6.05 26.99 -33.86
CA PRO A 2 -5.75 26.19 -32.70
C PRO A 2 -4.52 25.32 -33.00
N ASN A 3 -3.54 25.41 -32.14
CA ASN A 3 -2.26 24.72 -32.17
C ASN A 3 -2.47 23.20 -32.32
N ALA A 4 -1.79 22.60 -33.31
CA ALA A 4 -1.79 21.16 -33.51
C ALA A 4 -1.52 20.48 -32.16
N SER A 5 -2.37 19.52 -31.81
CA SER A 5 -2.28 18.70 -30.60
C SER A 5 -0.84 18.20 -30.38
N ALA A 6 -0.11 18.87 -29.50
CA ALA A 6 1.23 18.44 -29.16
C ALA A 6 1.13 17.02 -28.57
N LYS A 7 1.87 16.08 -29.15
CA LYS A 7 1.91 14.68 -28.71
C LYS A 7 2.28 14.65 -27.22
N LYS A 8 1.49 13.99 -26.39
CA LYS A 8 1.78 13.89 -24.93
C LYS A 8 3.24 13.43 -24.73
N PRO A 9 3.96 13.96 -23.73
CA PRO A 9 5.31 13.53 -23.42
C PRO A 9 5.36 12.05 -23.02
N ALA A 10 6.49 11.39 -23.28
CA ALA A 10 6.68 9.99 -22.92
C ALA A 10 7.09 9.86 -21.45
N LEU A 11 6.53 8.86 -20.75
CA LEU A 11 6.87 8.50 -19.39
C LEU A 11 7.06 6.98 -19.31
N VAL A 12 8.11 6.52 -18.64
CA VAL A 12 8.29 5.11 -18.29
C VAL A 12 7.74 4.88 -16.89
N TYR A 13 6.82 3.92 -16.77
CA TYR A 13 6.28 3.44 -15.50
C TYR A 13 6.82 2.05 -15.21
N LEU A 14 7.47 1.88 -14.05
CA LEU A 14 7.99 0.58 -13.62
C LEU A 14 7.32 0.15 -12.32
N CYS A 15 6.92 -1.11 -12.23
CA CYS A 15 6.42 -1.69 -10.98
C CYS A 15 6.77 -3.17 -10.87
N GLN A 16 6.90 -3.66 -9.63
CA GLN A 16 7.34 -5.03 -9.36
C GLN A 16 6.28 -6.10 -9.61
N ARG A 17 5.01 -5.71 -9.77
CA ARG A 17 3.87 -6.60 -10.05
C ARG A 17 2.89 -5.95 -10.99
N LEU A 18 2.16 -6.77 -11.74
CA LEU A 18 1.04 -6.29 -12.55
C LEU A 18 0.09 -5.44 -11.70
N PRO A 19 -0.14 -4.17 -12.07
CA PRO A 19 -0.98 -3.28 -11.27
C PRO A 19 -2.48 -3.58 -11.41
N TYR A 20 -2.90 -4.37 -12.39
CA TYR A 20 -4.29 -4.72 -12.65
C TYR A 20 -4.52 -6.23 -12.42
N PRO A 21 -5.70 -6.66 -11.91
CA PRO A 21 -6.77 -5.83 -11.32
C PRO A 21 -6.34 -5.24 -9.96
N PRO A 22 -6.83 -4.04 -9.59
CA PRO A 22 -6.48 -3.36 -8.34
C PRO A 22 -7.25 -3.94 -7.14
N THR A 23 -6.96 -5.20 -6.79
CA THR A 23 -7.66 -5.96 -5.76
C THR A 23 -6.87 -6.15 -4.46
N THR A 24 -5.59 -5.83 -4.45
CA THR A 24 -4.71 -5.98 -3.28
C THR A 24 -4.02 -4.68 -2.90
N GLY A 25 -3.57 -4.56 -1.66
CA GLY A 25 -3.01 -3.33 -1.11
C GLY A 25 -1.89 -2.69 -1.95
N GLU A 26 -1.04 -3.51 -2.60
CA GLU A 26 0.05 -3.04 -3.46
C GLU A 26 -0.43 -2.66 -4.88
N ARG A 27 -1.40 -3.41 -5.43
CA ARG A 27 -1.90 -3.17 -6.79
C ARG A 27 -2.81 -1.93 -6.87
N ILE A 28 -3.57 -1.63 -5.82
CA ILE A 28 -4.48 -0.49 -5.78
C ILE A 28 -3.75 0.83 -6.03
N PRO A 29 -2.73 1.22 -5.24
CA PRO A 29 -2.03 2.48 -5.49
C PRO A 29 -1.27 2.48 -6.82
N SER A 30 -0.57 1.38 -7.15
CA SER A 30 0.15 1.29 -8.42
C SER A 30 -0.76 1.49 -9.62
N PHE A 31 -1.96 0.90 -9.63
CA PHE A 31 -2.93 1.07 -10.71
C PHE A 31 -3.49 2.50 -10.79
N ASN A 32 -3.83 3.10 -9.64
CA ASN A 32 -4.41 4.44 -9.62
C ASN A 32 -3.40 5.50 -10.10
N PHE A 33 -2.13 5.41 -9.68
CA PHE A 33 -1.08 6.29 -10.20
C PHE A 33 -0.82 6.04 -11.70
N LEU A 34 -0.79 4.78 -12.15
CA LEU A 34 -0.69 4.46 -13.58
C LEU A 34 -1.81 5.12 -14.37
N ARG A 35 -3.07 4.90 -13.96
CA ARG A 35 -4.26 5.46 -14.61
C ARG A 35 -4.21 6.99 -14.67
N HIS A 36 -3.82 7.65 -13.57
CA HIS A 36 -3.66 9.09 -13.54
C HIS A 36 -2.59 9.56 -14.54
N LEU A 37 -1.43 8.94 -14.55
CA LEU A 37 -0.33 9.32 -15.43
C LEU A 37 -0.67 9.11 -16.91
N THR A 38 -1.51 8.13 -17.30
CA THR A 38 -1.95 7.95 -18.70
C THR A 38 -2.82 9.12 -19.19
N THR A 39 -3.44 9.90 -18.30
CA THR A 39 -4.18 11.10 -18.69
C THR A 39 -3.27 12.21 -19.22
N ARG A 40 -1.99 12.25 -18.79
CA ARG A 40 -1.03 13.31 -19.06
C ARG A 40 0.12 12.91 -19.96
N TYR A 41 0.48 11.63 -19.94
CA TYR A 41 1.64 11.08 -20.63
C TYR A 41 1.28 9.94 -21.58
N ARG A 42 2.13 9.69 -22.55
CA ARG A 42 2.22 8.40 -23.24
C ARG A 42 3.02 7.47 -22.32
N VAL A 43 2.35 6.59 -21.63
CA VAL A 43 2.98 5.74 -20.61
C VAL A 43 3.49 4.44 -21.25
N PHE A 44 4.74 4.09 -20.96
CA PHE A 44 5.39 2.83 -21.28
C PHE A 44 5.57 2.04 -19.99
N LEU A 45 4.80 0.95 -19.83
CA LEU A 45 4.76 0.17 -18.59
C LEU A 45 5.71 -1.03 -18.66
N GLY A 46 6.67 -1.10 -17.73
CA GLY A 46 7.51 -2.27 -17.47
C GLY A 46 7.13 -2.92 -16.13
N THR A 47 6.82 -4.21 -16.13
CA THR A 47 6.35 -4.90 -14.93
C THR A 47 6.72 -6.38 -14.93
N PHE A 48 6.42 -7.08 -13.81
CA PHE A 48 6.66 -8.50 -13.63
C PHE A 48 5.35 -9.25 -13.36
N SER A 49 5.25 -10.47 -13.89
CA SER A 49 4.17 -11.41 -13.59
C SER A 49 4.75 -12.71 -13.02
N ASP A 50 4.19 -13.18 -11.92
CA ASP A 50 4.55 -14.44 -11.26
C ASP A 50 3.42 -15.51 -11.35
N GLN A 51 2.32 -15.20 -12.05
CA GLN A 51 1.15 -16.07 -12.17
C GLN A 51 0.83 -16.45 -13.62
N PRO A 52 0.49 -17.72 -13.90
CA PRO A 52 0.14 -18.17 -15.27
C PRO A 52 -1.19 -17.61 -15.81
N GLY A 53 -2.05 -17.04 -14.96
CA GLY A 53 -3.42 -16.60 -15.32
C GLY A 53 -3.54 -15.13 -15.75
N ASP A 54 -2.46 -14.38 -15.82
CA ASP A 54 -2.47 -12.93 -16.00
C ASP A 54 -2.76 -12.44 -17.45
N ALA A 55 -3.09 -13.33 -18.41
CA ALA A 55 -3.23 -12.96 -19.83
C ALA A 55 -4.32 -11.88 -20.07
N ALA A 56 -5.50 -12.04 -19.45
CA ALA A 56 -6.59 -11.08 -19.58
C ALA A 56 -6.24 -9.72 -18.93
N ASP A 57 -5.53 -9.76 -17.81
CA ASP A 57 -5.07 -8.58 -17.09
C ASP A 57 -4.00 -7.82 -17.89
N ILE A 58 -3.09 -8.55 -18.54
CA ILE A 58 -2.08 -8.00 -19.45
C ILE A 58 -2.75 -7.32 -20.65
N ASP A 59 -3.79 -7.93 -21.23
CA ASP A 59 -4.52 -7.35 -22.37
C ASP A 59 -5.30 -6.09 -21.96
N ALA A 60 -5.84 -6.05 -20.75
CA ALA A 60 -6.47 -4.83 -20.20
C ALA A 60 -5.44 -3.70 -20.07
N LEU A 61 -4.26 -3.98 -19.52
CA LEU A 61 -3.17 -3.00 -19.40
C LEU A 61 -2.65 -2.54 -20.76
N ARG A 62 -2.52 -3.46 -21.75
CA ARG A 62 -2.06 -3.13 -23.11
C ARG A 62 -2.95 -2.09 -23.80
N LYS A 63 -4.26 -2.07 -23.50
CA LYS A 63 -5.20 -1.08 -24.02
C LYS A 63 -5.08 0.29 -23.36
N MET A 64 -4.47 0.36 -22.17
CA MET A 64 -4.36 1.60 -21.40
C MET A 64 -3.05 2.34 -21.63
N VAL A 65 -1.97 1.66 -22.03
CA VAL A 65 -0.63 2.21 -22.12
C VAL A 65 -0.12 2.26 -23.56
N SER A 66 0.88 3.11 -23.83
CA SER A 66 1.47 3.27 -25.16
C SER A 66 2.46 2.15 -25.52
N GLY A 67 2.99 1.44 -24.52
CA GLY A 67 3.85 0.28 -24.67
C GLY A 67 3.87 -0.53 -23.39
N LEU A 68 4.02 -1.84 -23.49
CA LEU A 68 3.98 -2.76 -22.36
C LEU A 68 5.07 -3.82 -22.48
N TYR A 69 5.87 -3.97 -21.43
CA TYR A 69 6.78 -5.09 -21.25
C TYR A 69 6.44 -5.82 -19.94
N VAL A 70 6.24 -7.13 -20.02
CA VAL A 70 5.96 -7.98 -18.87
C VAL A 70 7.04 -9.05 -18.75
N ALA A 71 7.89 -8.94 -17.74
CA ALA A 71 8.87 -9.97 -17.42
C ALA A 71 8.22 -11.12 -16.64
N THR A 72 8.51 -12.36 -16.99
CA THR A 72 8.02 -13.52 -16.24
C THR A 72 8.91 -13.81 -15.05
N LEU A 73 8.38 -13.72 -13.84
CA LEU A 73 9.08 -13.99 -12.60
C LEU A 73 8.82 -15.43 -12.14
N ARG A 74 9.63 -16.40 -12.62
CA ARG A 74 9.62 -17.78 -12.12
C ARG A 74 10.53 -17.88 -10.90
N LYS A 75 9.94 -17.92 -9.70
CA LYS A 75 10.66 -17.83 -8.41
C LYS A 75 11.90 -18.73 -8.32
N PRO A 76 11.86 -20.06 -8.62
CA PRO A 76 13.06 -20.88 -8.54
C PRO A 76 14.20 -20.39 -9.43
N GLN A 77 13.89 -20.03 -10.67
CA GLN A 77 14.87 -19.52 -11.63
C GLN A 77 15.39 -18.13 -11.26
N ALA A 78 14.52 -17.29 -10.70
CA ALA A 78 14.89 -15.96 -10.22
C ALA A 78 15.89 -16.05 -9.06
N TYR A 79 15.70 -16.95 -8.09
CA TYR A 79 16.65 -17.20 -7.02
C TYR A 79 17.99 -17.71 -7.53
N LEU A 80 18.00 -18.63 -8.49
CA LEU A 80 19.25 -19.13 -9.10
C LEU A 80 20.03 -18.00 -9.80
N ARG A 81 19.34 -17.09 -10.49
CA ARG A 81 19.97 -15.91 -11.15
C ARG A 81 20.41 -14.85 -10.14
N ALA A 82 19.67 -14.69 -9.05
CA ALA A 82 19.97 -13.71 -8.02
C ALA A 82 21.15 -14.11 -7.12
N PHE A 83 21.41 -15.40 -6.92
CA PHE A 83 22.44 -15.88 -6.01
C PHE A 83 23.87 -15.38 -6.35
N PRO A 84 24.38 -15.43 -7.59
CA PRO A 84 25.68 -14.86 -7.92
C PRO A 84 25.76 -13.34 -7.67
N ARG A 85 24.67 -12.62 -7.94
CA ARG A 85 24.57 -11.17 -7.70
C ARG A 85 24.60 -10.87 -6.21
N TRP A 86 23.90 -11.68 -5.42
CA TRP A 86 23.94 -11.59 -3.96
C TRP A 86 25.36 -11.82 -3.41
N LEU A 87 26.10 -12.79 -3.94
CA LEU A 87 27.51 -12.98 -3.60
C LEU A 87 28.38 -11.78 -3.98
N ALA A 88 28.05 -11.11 -5.09
CA ALA A 88 28.70 -9.87 -5.52
C ALA A 88 28.30 -8.62 -4.72
N GLY A 89 27.38 -8.75 -3.72
CA GLY A 89 26.99 -7.68 -2.81
C GLY A 89 25.65 -7.00 -3.12
N GLU A 90 24.95 -7.38 -4.21
CA GLU A 90 23.60 -6.86 -4.50
C GLU A 90 22.58 -7.45 -3.50
N PRO A 91 21.61 -6.66 -2.98
CA PRO A 91 20.53 -7.21 -2.15
C PRO A 91 19.73 -8.26 -2.92
N ILE A 92 19.35 -9.37 -2.25
CA ILE A 92 18.57 -10.44 -2.91
C ILE A 92 17.22 -9.94 -3.39
N SER A 93 16.58 -9.05 -2.64
CA SER A 93 15.29 -8.43 -2.95
C SER A 93 15.32 -7.64 -4.26
N TYR A 94 16.44 -7.05 -4.63
CA TYR A 94 16.65 -6.34 -5.90
C TYR A 94 17.11 -7.29 -7.01
N ALA A 95 18.03 -8.19 -6.70
CA ALA A 95 18.57 -9.15 -7.66
C ALA A 95 17.50 -10.08 -8.26
N LEU A 96 16.45 -10.39 -7.51
CA LEU A 96 15.30 -11.18 -7.97
C LEU A 96 14.56 -10.54 -9.15
N PHE A 97 14.52 -9.21 -9.22
CA PHE A 97 13.82 -8.47 -10.27
C PHE A 97 14.73 -8.04 -11.42
N ARG A 98 15.94 -8.60 -11.55
CA ARG A 98 16.81 -8.34 -12.70
C ARG A 98 16.37 -9.19 -13.90
N ASP A 99 16.01 -8.50 -15.00
CA ASP A 99 15.60 -9.10 -16.26
C ASP A 99 16.30 -8.40 -17.45
N SER A 100 17.03 -9.17 -18.25
CA SER A 100 17.80 -8.62 -19.38
C SER A 100 16.90 -8.13 -20.53
N GLY A 101 15.73 -8.75 -20.70
CA GLY A 101 14.77 -8.31 -21.70
C GLY A 101 14.16 -6.96 -21.35
N LEU A 102 13.81 -6.74 -20.06
CA LEU A 102 13.38 -5.44 -19.58
C LEU A 102 14.47 -4.38 -19.77
N SER A 103 15.73 -4.69 -19.42
CA SER A 103 16.86 -3.79 -19.66
C SER A 103 16.98 -3.39 -21.12
N ALA A 104 16.99 -4.36 -22.04
CA ALA A 104 17.07 -4.10 -23.48
C ALA A 104 15.87 -3.28 -24.01
N TRP A 105 14.68 -3.52 -23.46
CA TRP A 105 13.48 -2.74 -23.79
C TRP A 105 13.58 -1.29 -23.32
N LEU A 106 14.11 -1.04 -22.11
CA LEU A 106 14.33 0.31 -21.58
C LEU A 106 15.39 1.07 -22.41
N ASP A 107 16.50 0.42 -22.76
CA ASP A 107 17.55 1.02 -23.60
C ASP A 107 17.03 1.40 -24.99
N ARG A 108 16.08 0.59 -25.55
CA ARG A 108 15.41 0.91 -26.80
C ARG A 108 14.48 2.11 -26.64
N LEU A 109 13.66 2.14 -25.57
CA LEU A 109 12.78 3.27 -25.29
C LEU A 109 13.54 4.57 -25.09
N ASP A 110 14.72 4.51 -24.45
CA ASP A 110 15.55 5.69 -24.27
C ASP A 110 15.98 6.31 -25.61
N ARG A 111 16.31 5.45 -26.59
CA ARG A 111 16.72 5.89 -27.94
C ARG A 111 15.56 6.32 -28.85
N GLU A 112 14.40 5.66 -28.74
CA GLU A 112 13.29 5.87 -29.69
C GLU A 112 12.26 6.90 -29.22
N GLU A 113 11.96 6.90 -27.92
CA GLU A 113 10.85 7.69 -27.36
C GLU A 113 11.31 8.86 -26.51
N HIS A 114 12.59 8.90 -26.13
CA HIS A 114 13.18 9.95 -25.30
C HIS A 114 12.31 10.36 -24.10
N PRO A 115 11.98 9.42 -23.17
CA PRO A 115 11.06 9.73 -22.07
C PRO A 115 11.55 10.91 -21.26
N GLU A 116 10.62 11.81 -20.90
CA GLU A 116 10.88 12.99 -20.10
C GLU A 116 10.84 12.68 -18.59
N ALA A 117 10.15 11.60 -18.21
CA ALA A 117 9.99 11.19 -16.81
C ALA A 117 9.98 9.68 -16.64
N LEU A 118 10.44 9.24 -15.47
CA LEU A 118 10.34 7.88 -14.97
C LEU A 118 9.55 7.93 -13.68
N PHE A 119 8.51 7.11 -13.57
CA PHE A 119 7.80 6.84 -12.31
C PHE A 119 8.00 5.37 -11.96
N VAL A 120 8.58 5.11 -10.80
CA VAL A 120 8.86 3.74 -10.37
C VAL A 120 8.11 3.46 -9.08
N PHE A 121 7.27 2.44 -9.09
CA PHE A 121 6.51 1.99 -7.93
C PHE A 121 7.15 0.72 -7.36
N SER A 122 7.76 0.83 -6.22
CA SER A 122 8.57 -0.12 -5.44
C SER A 122 10.08 0.11 -5.56
N SER A 123 10.76 0.07 -4.41
CA SER A 123 12.21 0.15 -4.27
C SER A 123 12.93 -0.90 -5.12
N ASN A 124 12.42 -2.15 -5.12
CA ASN A 124 13.06 -3.33 -5.73
C ASN A 124 13.30 -3.23 -7.25
N VAL A 125 12.52 -2.42 -7.96
CA VAL A 125 12.68 -2.17 -9.41
C VAL A 125 13.23 -0.78 -9.72
N SER A 126 13.50 0.02 -8.69
CA SER A 126 14.02 1.38 -8.85
C SER A 126 15.44 1.43 -9.42
N THR A 127 16.19 0.33 -9.32
CA THR A 127 17.52 0.22 -9.93
C THR A 127 17.51 0.47 -11.43
N TYR A 128 16.45 0.07 -12.14
CA TYR A 128 16.32 0.32 -13.57
C TYR A 128 16.29 1.81 -13.92
N ALA A 129 15.67 2.64 -13.09
CA ALA A 129 15.62 4.08 -13.34
C ALA A 129 16.98 4.75 -13.20
N VAL A 130 17.87 4.22 -12.34
CA VAL A 130 19.20 4.78 -12.08
C VAL A 130 20.27 4.14 -12.97
N ASP A 131 20.13 2.87 -13.31
CA ASP A 131 21.09 2.13 -14.14
C ASP A 131 20.95 2.44 -15.64
N HIS A 132 19.74 2.78 -16.10
CA HIS A 132 19.43 3.16 -17.48
C HIS A 132 19.19 4.67 -17.61
N PHE A 133 18.90 5.16 -18.82
CA PHE A 133 18.60 6.57 -19.13
C PHE A 133 19.71 7.53 -18.72
N ARG A 134 20.97 7.12 -18.97
CA ARG A 134 22.15 7.95 -18.73
C ARG A 134 22.38 8.89 -19.92
N ARG A 135 21.94 10.13 -19.77
CA ARG A 135 22.07 11.18 -20.77
C ARG A 135 23.00 12.30 -20.28
N PRO A 136 23.49 13.19 -21.16
CA PRO A 136 24.22 14.38 -20.74
C PRO A 136 23.44 15.20 -19.70
N ALA A 137 24.17 15.93 -18.88
CA ALA A 137 23.59 16.78 -17.84
C ALA A 137 22.52 17.74 -18.40
N GLY A 138 21.38 17.80 -17.76
CA GLY A 138 20.23 18.61 -18.19
C GLY A 138 19.33 17.96 -19.24
N GLN A 139 19.67 16.76 -19.71
CA GLN A 139 18.83 15.98 -20.64
C GLN A 139 18.29 14.70 -20.00
N GLU A 140 18.62 14.41 -18.74
CA GLU A 140 18.15 13.25 -18.03
C GLU A 140 16.63 13.35 -17.79
N PRO A 141 15.92 12.19 -17.84
CA PRO A 141 14.52 12.18 -17.48
C PRO A 141 14.36 12.45 -15.98
N PHE A 142 13.26 13.09 -15.62
CA PHE A 142 12.87 13.26 -14.23
C PHE A 142 12.60 11.90 -13.58
N ARG A 143 13.29 11.53 -12.50
CA ARG A 143 13.17 10.24 -11.82
C ARG A 143 12.40 10.40 -10.52
N PHE A 144 11.16 9.92 -10.50
CA PHE A 144 10.32 9.81 -9.31
C PHE A 144 10.26 8.35 -8.85
N LEU A 145 10.82 8.05 -7.69
CA LEU A 145 10.85 6.71 -7.12
C LEU A 145 9.89 6.65 -5.92
N HIS A 146 8.88 5.80 -6.00
CA HIS A 146 7.95 5.55 -4.90
C HIS A 146 8.34 4.25 -4.20
N PHE A 147 9.06 4.34 -3.08
CA PHE A 147 9.56 3.16 -2.37
C PHE A 147 8.46 2.42 -1.61
N CYS A 148 7.38 3.09 -1.26
CA CYS A 148 6.34 2.68 -0.34
C CYS A 148 6.83 2.71 1.11
N ASP A 149 7.63 1.73 1.53
CA ASP A 149 8.17 1.57 2.88
C ASP A 149 9.72 1.60 2.84
N VAL A 150 10.36 1.69 4.01
CA VAL A 150 11.82 1.55 4.15
C VAL A 150 12.16 0.07 4.29
N ASP A 151 12.58 -0.55 3.17
CA ASP A 151 12.85 -1.99 3.14
C ASP A 151 14.05 -2.42 4.01
N SER A 152 15.07 -1.57 4.18
CA SER A 152 16.21 -1.84 5.06
C SER A 152 15.76 -2.07 6.51
N GLU A 153 14.84 -1.27 7.02
CA GLU A 153 14.28 -1.38 8.36
C GLU A 153 13.39 -2.63 8.51
N LYS A 154 12.71 -3.03 7.45
CA LYS A 154 11.95 -4.27 7.42
C LYS A 154 12.86 -5.48 7.59
N PHE A 155 14.00 -5.53 6.89
CA PHE A 155 14.98 -6.59 7.06
C PHE A 155 15.66 -6.53 8.44
N ALA A 156 15.91 -5.34 8.99
CA ALA A 156 16.44 -5.16 10.34
C ALA A 156 15.49 -5.76 11.39
N ALA A 157 14.17 -5.53 11.25
CA ALA A 157 13.18 -6.13 12.13
C ALA A 157 13.07 -7.66 11.97
N TYR A 158 13.18 -8.18 10.76
CA TYR A 158 13.27 -9.64 10.55
C TYR A 158 14.52 -10.25 11.21
N ALA A 159 15.63 -9.53 11.21
CA ALA A 159 16.85 -9.96 11.90
C ALA A 159 16.67 -10.02 13.42
N GLN A 160 15.87 -9.11 14.02
CA GLN A 160 15.59 -9.13 15.46
C GLN A 160 14.77 -10.35 15.88
N SER A 161 13.82 -10.77 15.06
CA SER A 161 12.94 -11.92 15.32
C SER A 161 13.56 -13.28 14.93
N ALA A 162 14.63 -13.29 14.13
CA ALA A 162 15.29 -14.49 13.64
C ALA A 162 16.44 -14.93 14.55
N ARG A 163 16.85 -16.22 14.43
CA ARG A 163 17.99 -16.81 15.17
C ARG A 163 18.99 -17.45 14.20
N GLY A 164 20.24 -17.62 14.66
CA GLY A 164 21.31 -18.34 13.93
C GLY A 164 21.62 -17.72 12.56
N LEU A 165 21.84 -18.56 11.57
CA LEU A 165 22.23 -18.14 10.20
C LEU A 165 21.20 -17.22 9.55
N LYS A 166 19.91 -17.45 9.81
CA LYS A 166 18.83 -16.61 9.27
C LYS A 166 18.92 -15.16 9.75
N ARG A 167 19.26 -14.94 11.02
CA ARG A 167 19.52 -13.62 11.58
C ARG A 167 20.67 -12.93 10.84
N LEU A 168 21.78 -13.63 10.62
CA LEU A 168 22.94 -13.08 9.92
C LEU A 168 22.58 -12.67 8.48
N ILE A 169 21.85 -13.52 7.76
CA ILE A 169 21.39 -13.23 6.38
C ILE A 169 20.54 -11.96 6.37
N PHE A 170 19.58 -11.82 7.27
CA PHE A 170 18.74 -10.60 7.34
C PHE A 170 19.54 -9.36 7.72
N GLN A 171 20.55 -9.47 8.59
CA GLN A 171 21.42 -8.33 8.92
C GLN A 171 22.27 -7.89 7.72
N ILE A 172 22.78 -8.83 6.93
CA ILE A 172 23.53 -8.54 5.69
C ILE A 172 22.58 -7.86 4.70
N GLU A 173 21.38 -8.40 4.53
CA GLU A 173 20.38 -7.86 3.60
C GLU A 173 19.98 -6.43 4.01
N ALA A 174 19.66 -6.17 5.29
CA ALA A 174 19.33 -4.85 5.79
C ALA A 174 20.40 -3.80 5.43
N ARG A 175 21.68 -4.11 5.68
CA ARG A 175 22.80 -3.22 5.38
C ARG A 175 22.99 -2.98 3.88
N ARG A 176 22.75 -4.00 3.05
CA ARG A 176 22.87 -3.89 1.59
C ARG A 176 21.73 -3.07 1.02
N VAL A 177 20.49 -3.32 1.49
CA VAL A 177 19.32 -2.55 1.10
C VAL A 177 19.49 -1.08 1.48
N GLN A 178 19.99 -0.76 2.69
CA GLN A 178 20.25 0.62 3.11
C GLN A 178 21.24 1.34 2.19
N ARG A 179 22.31 0.65 1.75
CA ARG A 179 23.24 1.23 0.77
C ARG A 179 22.58 1.47 -0.58
N GLU A 180 21.70 0.57 -0.99
CA GLU A 180 20.97 0.70 -2.25
C GLU A 180 19.92 1.81 -2.18
N GLU A 181 19.22 1.98 -1.06
CA GLU A 181 18.32 3.10 -0.80
C GLU A 181 19.06 4.44 -0.91
N GLN A 182 20.28 4.55 -0.35
CA GLN A 182 21.13 5.72 -0.53
C GLN A 182 21.48 5.94 -2.01
N ARG A 183 21.96 4.92 -2.72
CA ARG A 183 22.33 5.01 -4.16
C ARG A 183 21.16 5.43 -5.03
N LEU A 184 19.99 4.87 -4.76
CA LEU A 184 18.76 5.21 -5.49
C LEU A 184 18.31 6.64 -5.22
N THR A 185 18.40 7.09 -3.97
CA THR A 185 18.09 8.48 -3.59
C THR A 185 19.07 9.45 -4.25
N ASP A 186 20.35 9.11 -4.32
CA ASP A 186 21.36 9.93 -5.02
C ASP A 186 21.06 10.08 -6.53
N GLY A 187 20.51 9.04 -7.15
CA GLY A 187 20.16 9.01 -8.57
C GLY A 187 18.77 9.51 -8.92
N ALA A 188 17.94 9.84 -7.93
CA ALA A 188 16.55 10.28 -8.12
C ALA A 188 16.41 11.80 -8.01
N ASN A 189 15.33 12.35 -8.57
CA ASN A 189 14.91 13.73 -8.32
C ASN A 189 13.99 13.81 -7.10
N ALA A 190 13.16 12.78 -6.89
CA ALA A 190 12.33 12.64 -5.70
C ALA A 190 12.17 11.16 -5.33
N VAL A 191 12.14 10.87 -4.02
CA VAL A 191 11.86 9.55 -3.45
C VAL A 191 10.67 9.68 -2.51
N ALA A 192 9.58 9.01 -2.83
CA ALA A 192 8.34 9.08 -2.07
C ALA A 192 8.14 7.86 -1.17
N LEU A 193 7.70 8.11 0.05
CA LEU A 193 7.22 7.12 1.02
C LEU A 193 5.74 7.35 1.30
N ILE A 194 5.05 6.33 1.83
CA ILE A 194 3.60 6.39 2.04
C ILE A 194 3.18 7.20 3.28
N SER A 195 4.12 7.53 4.18
CA SER A 195 3.82 8.31 5.38
C SER A 195 4.99 9.19 5.79
N GLN A 196 4.72 10.17 6.67
CA GLN A 196 5.75 11.05 7.23
C GLN A 196 6.75 10.28 8.09
N GLU A 197 6.29 9.27 8.81
CA GLU A 197 7.12 8.41 9.65
C GLU A 197 8.12 7.62 8.81
N GLU A 198 7.65 6.98 7.73
CA GLU A 198 8.52 6.26 6.79
C GLU A 198 9.49 7.22 6.09
N ALA A 199 9.04 8.42 5.71
CA ALA A 199 9.89 9.43 5.13
C ALA A 199 10.96 9.93 6.12
N ALA A 200 10.61 10.16 7.39
CA ALA A 200 11.55 10.52 8.45
C ALA A 200 12.56 9.39 8.70
N LEU A 201 12.08 8.14 8.70
CA LEU A 201 12.91 6.97 8.88
C LEU A 201 13.95 6.84 7.76
N LEU A 202 13.55 6.96 6.50
CA LEU A 202 14.48 6.96 5.36
C LEU A 202 15.48 8.11 5.49
N ARG A 203 15.03 9.35 5.74
CA ARG A 203 15.91 10.52 5.90
C ARG A 203 16.98 10.30 6.96
N SER A 204 16.64 9.67 8.10
CA SER A 204 17.58 9.38 9.18
C SER A 204 18.66 8.38 8.80
N GLY A 205 18.39 7.49 7.84
CA GLY A 205 19.33 6.50 7.32
C GLY A 205 20.22 7.01 6.19
N LEU A 206 19.90 8.18 5.60
CA LEU A 206 20.64 8.76 4.49
C LEU A 206 21.79 9.66 4.98
N THR A 207 22.90 9.65 4.26
CA THR A 207 24.06 10.53 4.50
C THR A 207 24.01 11.81 3.67
N ARG A 208 23.22 11.83 2.58
CA ARG A 208 23.06 12.96 1.65
C ARG A 208 21.73 12.87 0.92
N HIS A 209 21.29 14.00 0.36
CA HIS A 209 20.06 14.12 -0.44
C HIS A 209 18.78 13.74 0.31
N ALA A 210 18.75 13.90 1.64
CA ALA A 210 17.55 13.70 2.46
C ALA A 210 16.42 14.68 2.07
N ASP A 211 16.74 15.80 1.47
CA ASP A 211 15.83 16.80 0.89
C ASP A 211 15.00 16.27 -0.29
N ARG A 212 15.46 15.22 -0.97
CA ARG A 212 14.71 14.57 -2.06
C ARG A 212 13.62 13.62 -1.57
N VAL A 213 13.60 13.31 -0.28
CA VAL A 213 12.61 12.40 0.32
C VAL A 213 11.32 13.17 0.61
N VAL A 214 10.23 12.72 -0.01
CA VAL A 214 8.89 13.31 0.09
C VAL A 214 7.88 12.28 0.57
N THR A 215 6.70 12.73 0.95
CA THR A 215 5.59 11.84 1.31
C THR A 215 4.54 11.85 0.21
N LEU A 216 4.14 10.67 -0.26
CA LEU A 216 3.02 10.47 -1.18
C LEU A 216 2.17 9.30 -0.67
N PRO A 217 1.15 9.57 0.15
CA PRO A 217 0.29 8.55 0.74
C PRO A 217 -0.52 7.76 -0.30
N ASN A 218 -1.00 6.60 0.10
CA ASN A 218 -2.02 5.90 -0.66
C ASN A 218 -3.35 6.65 -0.58
N GLY A 219 -4.08 6.66 -1.69
CA GLY A 219 -5.43 7.17 -1.72
C GLY A 219 -6.47 6.11 -1.39
N VAL A 220 -7.65 6.56 -0.99
CA VAL A 220 -8.85 5.76 -0.85
C VAL A 220 -9.88 6.19 -1.87
N ASP A 221 -10.60 5.24 -2.43
CA ASP A 221 -11.75 5.49 -3.29
C ASP A 221 -12.97 5.84 -2.43
N SER A 222 -13.05 7.10 -1.99
CA SER A 222 -14.14 7.61 -1.16
C SER A 222 -15.51 7.62 -1.86
N GLN A 223 -15.53 7.41 -3.18
CA GLN A 223 -16.79 7.23 -3.93
C GLN A 223 -17.26 5.78 -3.80
N ARG A 224 -16.35 4.80 -3.97
CA ARG A 224 -16.67 3.38 -3.75
C ARG A 224 -17.00 3.09 -2.28
N PHE A 225 -16.26 3.69 -1.36
CA PHE A 225 -16.47 3.58 0.08
C PHE A 225 -17.40 4.71 0.57
N ASP A 226 -18.62 4.71 0.04
CA ASP A 226 -19.71 5.58 0.45
C ASP A 226 -20.88 4.74 0.93
N ARG A 227 -21.24 4.86 2.20
CA ARG A 227 -22.32 4.10 2.85
C ARG A 227 -23.62 4.16 2.07
N ARG A 228 -23.92 5.29 1.45
CA ARG A 228 -25.16 5.54 0.69
C ARG A 228 -25.28 4.69 -0.57
N LEU A 229 -24.18 4.17 -1.10
CA LEU A 229 -24.16 3.32 -2.29
C LEU A 229 -24.38 1.84 -2.00
N HIS A 230 -24.53 1.46 -0.72
CA HIS A 230 -24.71 0.10 -0.27
C HIS A 230 -25.99 -0.05 0.55
N PRO A 231 -27.18 0.07 -0.08
CA PRO A 231 -28.46 0.11 0.66
C PRO A 231 -28.88 -1.26 1.23
N THR A 232 -28.30 -2.36 0.72
CA THR A 232 -28.70 -3.72 1.12
C THR A 232 -27.68 -4.31 2.07
N ALA A 233 -28.15 -4.73 3.26
CA ALA A 233 -27.31 -5.41 4.22
C ALA A 233 -26.93 -6.83 3.72
N PRO A 234 -25.64 -7.21 3.75
CA PRO A 234 -25.19 -8.52 3.32
C PRO A 234 -25.41 -9.61 4.38
N PHE A 235 -25.95 -9.24 5.54
CA PHE A 235 -26.23 -10.14 6.66
C PHE A 235 -27.56 -9.80 7.33
N ALA A 236 -28.21 -10.84 7.85
CA ALA A 236 -29.42 -10.72 8.65
C ALA A 236 -29.03 -10.85 10.13
N GLY A 237 -28.92 -9.77 10.86
CA GLY A 237 -28.63 -9.80 12.29
C GLY A 237 -29.24 -8.62 13.03
N GLN A 238 -29.81 -8.88 14.23
CA GLN A 238 -30.38 -7.84 15.09
C GLN A 238 -29.47 -7.48 16.26
N GLY A 239 -28.16 -7.74 16.16
CA GLY A 239 -27.17 -7.47 17.21
C GLY A 239 -26.12 -6.44 16.80
N ALA A 240 -25.32 -6.02 17.77
CA ALA A 240 -24.14 -5.18 17.50
C ALA A 240 -23.18 -5.90 16.56
N THR A 241 -22.79 -5.24 15.47
CA THR A 241 -21.99 -5.83 14.40
C THR A 241 -20.62 -5.18 14.31
N PHE A 242 -19.60 -6.00 14.50
CA PHE A 242 -18.19 -5.64 14.34
C PHE A 242 -17.66 -6.23 13.05
N VAL A 243 -16.77 -5.51 12.35
CA VAL A 243 -16.20 -5.99 11.09
C VAL A 243 -14.68 -5.81 11.06
N PHE A 244 -13.99 -6.81 10.51
CA PHE A 244 -12.60 -6.73 10.11
C PHE A 244 -12.49 -7.14 8.64
N THR A 245 -11.73 -6.38 7.84
CA THR A 245 -11.55 -6.69 6.42
C THR A 245 -10.08 -6.95 6.09
N GLY A 246 -9.81 -7.89 5.16
CA GLY A 246 -8.46 -8.14 4.68
C GLY A 246 -8.25 -9.50 4.02
N ALA A 247 -7.02 -9.75 3.56
CA ALA A 247 -6.61 -11.08 3.12
C ALA A 247 -6.32 -11.96 4.34
N MET A 248 -7.02 -13.08 4.47
CA MET A 248 -6.99 -13.93 5.68
C MET A 248 -5.91 -15.02 5.61
N ASP A 249 -4.98 -14.92 4.66
CA ASP A 249 -3.71 -15.64 4.59
C ASP A 249 -2.50 -14.75 4.95
N TYR A 250 -2.72 -13.45 5.20
CA TYR A 250 -1.68 -12.53 5.64
C TYR A 250 -1.48 -12.63 7.16
N PRO A 251 -0.27 -13.03 7.65
CA PRO A 251 -0.07 -13.36 9.06
C PRO A 251 -0.52 -12.29 10.07
N PRO A 252 -0.27 -10.97 9.86
CA PRO A 252 -0.78 -9.95 10.78
C PRO A 252 -2.32 -9.92 10.88
N ASN A 253 -3.04 -10.19 9.78
CA ASN A 253 -4.50 -10.24 9.80
C ASN A 253 -5.01 -11.48 10.55
N VAL A 254 -4.39 -12.65 10.31
CA VAL A 254 -4.70 -13.89 11.03
C VAL A 254 -4.53 -13.70 12.53
N GLN A 255 -3.39 -13.15 12.94
CA GLN A 255 -3.11 -12.86 14.34
C GLN A 255 -4.13 -11.88 14.95
N ALA A 256 -4.48 -10.82 14.23
CA ALA A 256 -5.42 -9.80 14.68
C ALA A 256 -6.81 -10.36 14.95
N VAL A 257 -7.39 -11.10 13.98
CA VAL A 257 -8.73 -11.67 14.15
C VAL A 257 -8.78 -12.77 15.19
N THR A 258 -7.73 -13.60 15.27
CA THR A 258 -7.61 -14.65 16.28
C THR A 258 -7.55 -14.03 17.68
N TRP A 259 -6.71 -13.00 17.87
CA TRP A 259 -6.63 -12.30 19.15
C TRP A 259 -7.96 -11.62 19.54
N PHE A 260 -8.63 -10.96 18.61
CA PHE A 260 -9.91 -10.31 18.87
C PHE A 260 -10.98 -11.31 19.30
N VAL A 261 -11.08 -12.45 18.60
CA VAL A 261 -12.05 -13.51 18.93
C VAL A 261 -11.76 -14.16 20.28
N GLN A 262 -10.49 -14.35 20.62
CA GLN A 262 -10.10 -15.03 21.87
C GLN A 262 -10.12 -14.12 23.10
N SER A 263 -9.72 -12.85 22.93
CA SER A 263 -9.43 -11.96 24.06
C SER A 263 -10.44 -10.82 24.23
N VAL A 264 -11.13 -10.39 23.16
CA VAL A 264 -12.00 -9.20 23.19
C VAL A 264 -13.47 -9.56 23.06
N LEU A 265 -13.82 -10.36 22.05
CA LEU A 265 -15.22 -10.70 21.75
C LEU A 265 -15.98 -11.32 22.94
N PRO A 266 -15.39 -12.21 23.75
CA PRO A 266 -16.09 -12.75 24.93
C PRO A 266 -16.52 -11.66 25.93
N GLY A 267 -15.66 -10.66 26.18
CA GLY A 267 -15.98 -9.52 27.04
C GLY A 267 -17.10 -8.64 26.47
N ILE A 268 -17.08 -8.40 25.14
CA ILE A 268 -18.16 -7.67 24.47
C ILE A 268 -19.48 -8.46 24.60
N ARG A 269 -19.49 -9.76 24.33
CA ARG A 269 -20.70 -10.60 24.39
C ARG A 269 -21.25 -10.80 25.80
N ALA A 270 -20.43 -10.68 26.82
CA ALA A 270 -20.91 -10.66 28.21
C ALA A 270 -21.82 -9.45 28.48
N HIS A 271 -21.64 -8.33 27.79
CA HIS A 271 -22.45 -7.12 27.92
C HIS A 271 -23.52 -7.05 26.79
N ILE A 272 -23.18 -7.47 25.59
CA ILE A 272 -24.04 -7.44 24.39
C ILE A 272 -24.17 -8.88 23.85
N PRO A 273 -25.08 -9.72 24.37
CA PRO A 273 -25.12 -11.17 24.10
C PRO A 273 -25.23 -11.55 22.62
N HIS A 274 -25.86 -10.68 21.80
CA HIS A 274 -26.05 -10.91 20.37
C HIS A 274 -25.03 -10.22 19.49
N ALA A 275 -23.91 -9.74 20.05
CA ALA A 275 -22.82 -9.15 19.27
C ALA A 275 -22.24 -10.17 18.29
N GLN A 276 -22.01 -9.73 17.05
CA GLN A 276 -21.46 -10.52 15.96
C GLN A 276 -20.17 -9.89 15.43
N PHE A 277 -19.20 -10.71 15.10
CA PHE A 277 -17.95 -10.30 14.49
C PHE A 277 -17.80 -10.95 13.11
N TYR A 278 -17.77 -10.11 12.07
CA TYR A 278 -17.59 -10.54 10.68
C TYR A 278 -16.13 -10.41 10.28
N ILE A 279 -15.51 -11.54 9.96
CA ILE A 279 -14.17 -11.64 9.39
C ILE A 279 -14.32 -11.71 7.87
N VAL A 280 -14.17 -10.57 7.19
CA VAL A 280 -14.49 -10.42 5.78
C VAL A 280 -13.23 -10.39 4.94
N GLY A 281 -13.07 -11.37 4.04
CA GLY A 281 -11.95 -11.35 3.11
C GLY A 281 -11.52 -12.68 2.54
N THR A 282 -10.56 -12.58 1.61
CA THR A 282 -10.13 -13.71 0.79
C THR A 282 -9.21 -14.68 1.52
N ARG A 283 -9.16 -15.93 1.06
CA ARG A 283 -8.18 -16.97 1.44
C ARG A 283 -8.04 -17.20 2.95
N PRO A 284 -9.14 -17.46 3.67
CA PRO A 284 -9.04 -17.77 5.10
C PRO A 284 -8.22 -19.03 5.31
N THR A 285 -7.22 -18.94 6.20
CA THR A 285 -6.45 -20.11 6.64
C THR A 285 -7.32 -21.06 7.46
N PRO A 286 -6.94 -22.35 7.61
CA PRO A 286 -7.67 -23.27 8.49
C PRO A 286 -7.82 -22.74 9.93
N GLU A 287 -6.82 -22.00 10.43
CA GLU A 287 -6.88 -21.34 11.73
C GLU A 287 -8.02 -20.30 11.80
N VAL A 288 -8.14 -19.45 10.77
CA VAL A 288 -9.20 -18.43 10.70
C VAL A 288 -10.57 -19.10 10.51
N GLN A 289 -10.68 -20.14 9.65
CA GLN A 289 -11.92 -20.89 9.46
C GLN A 289 -12.41 -21.53 10.76
N ALA A 290 -11.50 -22.06 11.58
CA ALA A 290 -11.84 -22.66 12.87
C ALA A 290 -12.46 -21.65 13.87
N LEU A 291 -12.26 -20.34 13.69
CA LEU A 291 -12.87 -19.31 14.54
C LEU A 291 -14.41 -19.27 14.40
N GLU A 292 -14.96 -19.73 13.28
CA GLU A 292 -16.41 -19.79 13.06
C GLU A 292 -17.14 -20.71 14.05
N SER A 293 -16.41 -21.62 14.71
CA SER A 293 -16.95 -22.43 15.79
C SER A 293 -17.21 -21.64 17.09
N ARG A 294 -16.78 -20.38 17.16
CA ARG A 294 -17.01 -19.50 18.31
C ARG A 294 -18.30 -18.71 18.13
N ASP A 295 -19.08 -18.62 19.20
CA ASP A 295 -20.35 -17.90 19.20
C ASP A 295 -20.18 -16.44 18.76
N GLY A 296 -20.99 -16.02 17.79
CA GLY A 296 -20.98 -14.66 17.26
C GLY A 296 -19.86 -14.36 16.26
N VAL A 297 -19.14 -15.36 15.76
CA VAL A 297 -18.13 -15.20 14.72
C VAL A 297 -18.64 -15.71 13.37
N VAL A 298 -18.44 -14.91 12.32
CA VAL A 298 -18.75 -15.27 10.93
C VAL A 298 -17.52 -15.06 10.07
N VAL A 299 -17.06 -16.10 9.37
CA VAL A 299 -15.95 -16.05 8.41
C VAL A 299 -16.50 -16.12 7.00
N THR A 300 -16.53 -14.99 6.29
CA THR A 300 -17.22 -14.91 5.00
C THR A 300 -16.46 -15.54 3.83
N GLY A 301 -15.15 -15.65 3.94
CA GLY A 301 -14.32 -15.88 2.75
C GLY A 301 -14.37 -14.69 1.79
N ALA A 302 -14.13 -14.95 0.49
CA ALA A 302 -14.22 -13.95 -0.55
C ALA A 302 -15.67 -13.47 -0.74
N VAL A 303 -15.85 -12.15 -0.75
CA VAL A 303 -17.15 -11.51 -0.98
C VAL A 303 -17.08 -10.60 -2.21
N GLU A 304 -18.21 -10.31 -2.82
CA GLU A 304 -18.30 -9.39 -3.96
C GLU A 304 -17.90 -7.96 -3.55
N SER A 305 -18.35 -7.51 -2.36
CA SER A 305 -18.07 -6.17 -1.86
C SER A 305 -17.80 -6.16 -0.36
N THR A 306 -16.57 -5.86 0.04
CA THR A 306 -16.23 -5.58 1.44
C THR A 306 -16.90 -4.29 1.94
N ALA A 307 -17.13 -3.33 1.03
CA ALA A 307 -17.79 -2.06 1.33
C ALA A 307 -19.23 -2.27 1.81
N ALA A 308 -19.96 -3.26 1.28
CA ALA A 308 -21.31 -3.59 1.73
C ALA A 308 -21.33 -4.04 3.21
N TYR A 309 -20.36 -4.85 3.62
CA TYR A 309 -20.22 -5.25 5.03
C TYR A 309 -19.89 -4.08 5.94
N MET A 310 -18.98 -3.21 5.53
CA MET A 310 -18.64 -2.01 6.29
C MET A 310 -19.84 -1.04 6.41
N ALA A 311 -20.62 -0.88 5.33
CA ALA A 311 -21.79 0.01 5.31
C ALA A 311 -22.84 -0.33 6.37
N HIS A 312 -22.95 -1.60 6.70
CA HIS A 312 -23.97 -2.12 7.62
C HIS A 312 -23.41 -2.55 8.99
N ALA A 313 -22.09 -2.56 9.17
CA ALA A 313 -21.48 -2.71 10.47
C ALA A 313 -21.66 -1.45 11.33
N GLN A 314 -21.58 -1.62 12.66
CA GLN A 314 -21.63 -0.51 13.61
C GLN A 314 -20.24 -0.07 14.04
N VAL A 315 -19.25 -0.98 14.06
CA VAL A 315 -17.86 -0.68 14.42
C VAL A 315 -16.91 -1.49 13.54
N ALA A 316 -15.94 -0.86 12.94
CA ALA A 316 -14.78 -1.54 12.37
C ALA A 316 -13.72 -1.74 13.45
N VAL A 317 -12.99 -2.85 13.37
CA VAL A 317 -11.89 -3.13 14.30
C VAL A 317 -10.62 -3.45 13.53
N ALA A 318 -9.49 -2.89 13.96
CA ALA A 318 -8.17 -3.18 13.38
C ALA A 318 -7.15 -3.49 14.50
N PRO A 319 -7.27 -4.66 15.19
CA PRO A 319 -6.46 -5.04 16.33
C PRO A 319 -5.09 -5.60 15.90
N LEU A 320 -4.40 -4.90 15.00
CA LEU A 320 -3.13 -5.32 14.43
C LEU A 320 -2.01 -5.10 15.45
N GLN A 321 -1.46 -6.17 16.01
CA GLN A 321 -0.32 -6.11 16.93
C GLN A 321 0.98 -5.72 16.22
N VAL A 322 1.10 -6.13 14.96
CA VAL A 322 2.21 -5.76 14.09
C VAL A 322 1.61 -5.13 12.83
N ALA A 323 1.74 -3.81 12.72
CA ALA A 323 1.33 -3.06 11.54
C ALA A 323 2.50 -2.20 11.06
N ARG A 324 2.66 -2.09 9.76
CA ARG A 324 3.60 -1.19 9.10
C ARG A 324 2.87 -0.46 7.99
N GLY A 325 3.26 0.80 7.80
CA GLY A 325 2.65 1.65 6.80
C GLY A 325 1.16 1.94 7.05
N VAL A 326 0.57 2.72 6.18
CA VAL A 326 -0.83 3.14 6.26
C VAL A 326 -1.77 1.95 6.04
N GLN A 327 -2.67 1.73 6.98
CA GLN A 327 -3.63 0.63 6.92
C GLN A 327 -4.87 1.01 6.10
N ASN A 328 -4.92 0.58 4.84
CA ASN A 328 -6.03 0.90 3.92
C ASN A 328 -7.40 0.54 4.52
N LYS A 329 -7.52 -0.60 5.23
CA LYS A 329 -8.78 -1.02 5.87
C LYS A 329 -9.31 -0.01 6.90
N VAL A 330 -8.41 0.72 7.59
CA VAL A 330 -8.78 1.79 8.52
C VAL A 330 -9.31 2.99 7.74
N LEU A 331 -8.60 3.43 6.71
CA LEU A 331 -9.04 4.52 5.84
C LEU A 331 -10.34 4.19 5.10
N GLU A 332 -10.52 2.95 4.64
CA GLU A 332 -11.75 2.48 3.99
C GLU A 332 -12.94 2.53 4.95
N ALA A 333 -12.77 2.07 6.20
CA ALA A 333 -13.80 2.16 7.22
C ALA A 333 -14.13 3.61 7.60
N MET A 334 -13.12 4.46 7.75
CA MET A 334 -13.28 5.91 7.97
C MET A 334 -14.05 6.57 6.81
N ALA A 335 -13.74 6.21 5.56
CA ALA A 335 -14.48 6.69 4.38
C ALA A 335 -15.96 6.29 4.39
N MET A 336 -16.30 5.15 5.00
CA MET A 336 -17.67 4.64 5.17
C MET A 336 -18.43 5.30 6.32
N GLU A 337 -17.91 6.34 6.96
CA GLU A 337 -18.48 6.92 8.19
C GLU A 337 -18.61 5.88 9.33
N LEU A 338 -17.80 4.83 9.27
CA LEU A 338 -17.84 3.73 10.24
C LEU A 338 -16.84 4.03 11.36
N PRO A 339 -17.27 4.11 12.63
CA PRO A 339 -16.35 4.25 13.75
C PRO A 339 -15.35 3.10 13.78
N VAL A 340 -14.08 3.42 14.02
CA VAL A 340 -13.00 2.43 13.98
C VAL A 340 -12.28 2.38 15.32
N VAL A 341 -12.06 1.17 15.85
CA VAL A 341 -11.16 0.92 16.97
C VAL A 341 -9.85 0.33 16.45
N VAL A 342 -8.72 0.93 16.82
CA VAL A 342 -7.40 0.57 16.30
C VAL A 342 -6.38 0.40 17.41
N THR A 343 -5.29 -0.33 17.17
CA THR A 343 -4.05 -0.26 17.95
C THR A 343 -3.22 0.95 17.54
N SER A 344 -2.26 1.37 18.37
CA SER A 344 -1.26 2.39 18.01
C SER A 344 -0.52 2.04 16.70
N GLY A 345 -0.18 0.76 16.52
CA GLY A 345 0.45 0.28 15.29
C GLY A 345 -0.46 0.43 14.05
N ALA A 346 -1.75 0.13 14.18
CA ALA A 346 -2.70 0.26 13.06
C ALA A 346 -3.02 1.72 12.69
N MET A 347 -2.80 2.67 13.59
CA MET A 347 -2.96 4.11 13.36
C MET A 347 -1.73 4.73 12.69
N THR A 348 -0.59 4.06 12.71
CA THR A 348 0.66 4.62 12.18
C THR A 348 0.50 5.08 10.73
N GLY A 349 0.93 6.31 10.43
CA GLY A 349 0.84 6.92 9.11
C GLY A 349 -0.54 7.51 8.77
N ILE A 350 -1.50 7.48 9.71
CA ILE A 350 -2.81 8.10 9.54
C ILE A 350 -2.88 9.33 10.46
N ALA A 351 -3.06 10.51 9.88
CA ALA A 351 -3.15 11.79 10.61
C ALA A 351 -4.50 11.95 11.32
N ALA A 352 -4.94 10.92 12.04
CA ALA A 352 -6.18 10.89 12.79
C ALA A 352 -5.93 11.19 14.28
N ALA A 353 -6.84 11.95 14.90
CA ALA A 353 -6.83 12.20 16.34
C ALA A 353 -7.70 11.17 17.05
N PRO A 354 -7.15 10.42 18.04
CA PRO A 354 -7.93 9.51 18.88
C PRO A 354 -9.05 10.26 19.64
N GLY A 355 -10.22 9.64 19.71
CA GLY A 355 -11.42 10.21 20.33
C GLY A 355 -12.24 11.14 19.43
N GLU A 356 -11.65 11.63 18.35
CA GLU A 356 -12.29 12.49 17.33
C GLU A 356 -12.59 11.73 16.03
N HIS A 357 -11.57 11.11 15.43
CA HIS A 357 -11.67 10.42 14.14
C HIS A 357 -11.73 8.89 14.29
N LEU A 358 -11.21 8.35 15.38
CA LEU A 358 -11.18 6.92 15.68
C LEU A 358 -10.95 6.71 17.19
N GLU A 359 -11.11 5.47 17.66
CA GLU A 359 -10.72 5.07 19.01
C GLU A 359 -9.38 4.33 18.99
N LEU A 360 -8.48 4.74 19.87
CA LEU A 360 -7.24 4.03 20.17
C LEU A 360 -7.46 3.12 21.37
N ALA A 361 -7.13 1.84 21.26
CA ALA A 361 -7.27 0.87 22.34
C ALA A 361 -6.02 -0.01 22.48
N GLU A 362 -5.62 -0.26 23.72
CA GLU A 362 -4.50 -1.11 24.08
C GLU A 362 -4.92 -2.13 25.15
N GLY A 363 -4.60 -3.42 24.91
CA GLY A 363 -5.02 -4.51 25.79
C GLY A 363 -6.51 -4.85 25.73
N ALA A 364 -6.87 -6.06 26.10
CA ALA A 364 -8.21 -6.61 25.85
C ALA A 364 -9.33 -5.80 26.55
N ASP A 365 -9.12 -5.43 27.80
CA ASP A 365 -10.14 -4.71 28.58
C ASP A 365 -10.46 -3.31 28.03
N ASP A 366 -9.45 -2.58 27.52
CA ASP A 366 -9.68 -1.27 26.91
C ASP A 366 -10.42 -1.44 25.57
N TRP A 367 -10.06 -2.46 24.77
CA TRP A 367 -10.78 -2.80 23.54
C TRP A 367 -12.26 -3.10 23.82
N VAL A 368 -12.57 -3.92 24.83
CA VAL A 368 -13.95 -4.20 25.25
C VAL A 368 -14.70 -2.91 25.59
N LYS A 369 -14.11 -2.06 26.43
CA LYS A 369 -14.71 -0.78 26.84
C LYS A 369 -14.99 0.14 25.65
N ARG A 370 -14.03 0.32 24.74
CA ARG A 370 -14.16 1.19 23.55
C ARG A 370 -15.23 0.67 22.60
N CYS A 371 -15.23 -0.62 22.33
CA CYS A 371 -16.24 -1.27 21.47
C CYS A 371 -17.65 -1.11 22.04
N ILE A 372 -17.85 -1.37 23.34
CA ILE A 372 -19.16 -1.21 24.01
C ILE A 372 -19.60 0.26 23.99
N ALA A 373 -18.70 1.19 24.32
CA ALA A 373 -19.01 2.61 24.35
C ALA A 373 -19.48 3.15 22.99
N LEU A 374 -18.93 2.66 21.86
CA LEU A 374 -19.38 3.06 20.52
C LEU A 374 -20.78 2.49 20.19
N ILE A 375 -21.15 1.33 20.72
CA ILE A 375 -22.48 0.76 20.54
C ILE A 375 -23.52 1.49 21.42
N GLU A 376 -23.19 1.77 22.68
CA GLU A 376 -24.09 2.39 23.63
C GLU A 376 -24.26 3.91 23.42
N GLN A 377 -23.31 4.55 22.70
CA GLN A 377 -23.30 6.00 22.43
C GLN A 377 -23.40 6.28 20.91
N PRO A 378 -24.54 5.96 20.25
CA PRO A 378 -24.66 6.02 18.80
C PRO A 378 -24.44 7.43 18.23
N GLU A 379 -24.82 8.47 18.95
CA GLU A 379 -24.57 9.88 18.52
C GLU A 379 -23.09 10.23 18.53
N ARG A 380 -22.32 9.71 19.49
CA ARG A 380 -20.85 9.87 19.55
C ARG A 380 -20.20 9.11 18.41
N ALA A 381 -20.63 7.86 18.19
CA ALA A 381 -20.16 7.01 17.11
C ALA A 381 -20.40 7.65 15.74
N GLN A 382 -21.58 8.23 15.53
CA GLN A 382 -21.93 8.95 14.29
C GLN A 382 -21.07 10.19 14.09
N ARG A 383 -20.89 11.04 15.13
CA ARG A 383 -19.99 12.22 15.01
C ARG A 383 -18.57 11.81 14.64
N MET A 384 -18.04 10.77 15.28
CA MET A 384 -16.72 10.22 14.97
C MET A 384 -16.63 9.74 13.53
N GLY A 385 -17.61 8.97 13.04
CA GLY A 385 -17.64 8.51 11.66
C GLY A 385 -17.66 9.64 10.64
N LEU A 386 -18.46 10.70 10.89
CA LEU A 386 -18.52 11.88 10.03
C LEU A 386 -17.18 12.64 10.01
N ALA A 387 -16.55 12.85 11.17
CA ALA A 387 -15.24 13.50 11.27
C ALA A 387 -14.15 12.65 10.55
N ALA A 388 -14.18 11.32 10.74
CA ALA A 388 -13.29 10.39 10.07
C ALA A 388 -13.41 10.46 8.55
N ARG A 389 -14.65 10.48 8.00
CA ARG A 389 -14.88 10.61 6.57
C ARG A 389 -14.39 11.96 6.03
N ALA A 390 -14.63 13.05 6.75
CA ALA A 390 -14.17 14.38 6.34
C ALA A 390 -12.64 14.40 6.19
N LEU A 391 -11.91 13.87 7.18
CA LEU A 391 -10.45 13.72 7.14
C LEU A 391 -9.99 12.90 5.92
N VAL A 392 -10.61 11.74 5.67
CA VAL A 392 -10.24 10.90 4.54
C VAL A 392 -10.54 11.56 3.20
N CYS A 393 -11.68 12.21 3.07
CA CYS A 393 -12.06 12.93 1.84
C CYS A 393 -11.14 14.12 1.55
N GLU A 394 -10.58 14.75 2.58
CA GLU A 394 -9.66 15.88 2.42
C GLU A 394 -8.24 15.44 2.10
N HIS A 395 -7.71 14.47 2.87
CA HIS A 395 -6.28 14.17 2.84
C HIS A 395 -5.91 12.84 2.18
N TYR A 396 -6.84 11.90 2.09
CA TYR A 396 -6.57 10.52 1.62
C TYR A 396 -7.37 10.12 0.39
N ASN A 397 -8.13 11.02 -0.26
CA ASN A 397 -8.76 10.69 -1.53
C ASN A 397 -7.72 10.67 -2.68
N TRP A 398 -8.00 9.91 -3.73
CA TRP A 398 -7.08 9.77 -4.86
C TRP A 398 -6.78 11.10 -5.57
N ASN A 399 -7.73 12.03 -5.65
CA ASN A 399 -7.51 13.30 -6.33
C ASN A 399 -6.47 14.15 -5.60
N ALA A 400 -6.51 14.20 -4.26
CA ALA A 400 -5.51 14.89 -3.45
C ALA A 400 -4.10 14.28 -3.68
N GLN A 401 -4.00 12.94 -3.77
CA GLN A 401 -2.74 12.28 -4.05
C GLN A 401 -2.23 12.54 -5.47
N PHE A 402 -3.13 12.62 -6.44
CA PHE A 402 -2.78 12.97 -7.82
C PHE A 402 -2.27 14.41 -7.94
N GLU A 403 -2.92 15.36 -7.28
CA GLU A 403 -2.48 16.75 -7.23
C GLU A 403 -1.11 16.89 -6.55
N LEU A 404 -0.88 16.10 -5.49
CA LEU A 404 0.40 16.08 -4.80
C LEU A 404 1.50 15.51 -5.69
N LEU A 405 1.25 14.39 -6.36
CA LEU A 405 2.18 13.81 -7.34
C LEU A 405 2.50 14.80 -8.45
N ASP A 406 1.48 15.46 -9.02
CA ASP A 406 1.65 16.44 -10.09
C ASP A 406 2.53 17.61 -9.65
N ARG A 407 2.34 18.12 -8.43
CA ARG A 407 3.20 19.16 -7.86
C ARG A 407 4.66 18.71 -7.79
N TYR A 408 4.93 17.52 -7.26
CA TYR A 408 6.30 16.99 -7.20
C TYR A 408 6.93 16.84 -8.59
N MET A 409 6.18 16.37 -9.57
CA MET A 409 6.68 16.20 -10.94
C MET A 409 6.88 17.52 -11.69
N GLN A 410 6.17 18.60 -11.32
CA GLN A 410 6.29 19.92 -11.94
C GLN A 410 7.39 20.79 -11.29
N THR A 411 7.44 20.83 -9.96
CA THR A 411 8.37 21.70 -9.20
C THR A 411 9.83 21.37 -9.52
N SER A 412 10.13 20.11 -9.72
CA SER A 412 11.50 19.66 -9.99
C SER A 412 11.92 19.84 -11.45
N ARG A 413 11.02 20.11 -12.39
CA ARG A 413 11.37 20.49 -13.77
C ARG A 413 11.91 21.91 -13.87
N HIS A 414 11.60 22.78 -12.90
CA HIS A 414 11.96 24.22 -12.93
C HIS A 414 13.09 24.56 -11.97
N GLY A 415 13.81 23.60 -11.38
CA GLY A 415 14.98 23.85 -10.52
C GLY A 415 14.66 24.54 -9.19
N ALA A 416 13.40 24.62 -8.78
CA ALA A 416 13.00 25.18 -7.48
C ALA A 416 13.03 24.10 -6.40
N HIS A 417 13.65 24.38 -5.25
CA HIS A 417 13.63 23.51 -4.07
C HIS A 417 12.22 23.08 -3.71
N THR A 418 12.07 21.81 -3.37
CA THR A 418 10.82 21.18 -2.90
C THR A 418 10.21 22.03 -1.79
N PRO A 419 8.90 22.39 -1.84
CA PRO A 419 8.24 22.99 -0.68
C PRO A 419 8.23 21.99 0.47
N THR A 420 8.83 22.37 1.60
CA THR A 420 8.60 21.69 2.88
C THR A 420 7.13 21.86 3.26
N ALA A 421 6.37 20.75 3.29
CA ALA A 421 5.01 20.71 3.81
C ALA A 421 5.03 20.41 5.30
#